data_ed8a8fe89470efadc13fac3fcd92866d
#
_entry.id   ed8a8fe89470efadc13fac3fcd92866d
#
_cell.length_a   1.000
_cell.length_b   1.000
_cell.length_c   1.000
_cell.angle_alpha   90.00
_cell.angle_beta   90.00
_cell.angle_gamma   90.00
#
_symmetry.space_group_name_H-M   'P 1'
#
loop_
_entity.id
_entity.type
_entity.pdbx_description
1 polymer ?
#
loop_
_entity_poly.entity_id
_entity_poly.type
_entity_poly.pdbx_seq_one_letter_code
_entity_poly.pdbx_strand_id
1 'polypeptide(L)'
;MRLNRSLPLLMAAALLAACGTQVVNPVTGQSERSVMDEPAEIAEGQKGHQQVLQEYSAYANPRVQAYVNEVGQKLAKQSHRANLQWTFTVLDSTEINAFALPGGYVYITRGIMAYLDSEAELAGVIGHEIGHVTARHGAQRATQQQTAGMGVLAATVLGALLESRGMSGATDMASRASQTAAAGYVASYSREQESQADELGAEYLSRNQYNPQNMVDVIAVLKRQEQFAADAAKAEGKPAPSGSSWLASHPSNDQRLADIKQIAANYQGHYGDDGRARYLQTIEGMAFGDSRGQGVVRGRNFYHEDLGIALTAPVGWHVQNTASAIALVNGEGDAGLILKLVPPKAGSTHEEVIRNALKPVDGRTERRTLNGMAATHFSGTVRNSQGQTGTVNLTLVSGPGGRTYLLRGAGTDAAALQRARAGL
;
A
#
# COMPACT_ATOMS: atom_id res chain seq x y z
N MET A 1 -48.10 13.90 -24.26
CA MET A 1 -46.89 14.60 -23.83
C MET A 1 -45.66 13.78 -24.25
N ARG A 2 -44.92 14.25 -25.27
CA ARG A 2 -43.70 13.53 -25.74
C ARG A 2 -42.57 13.96 -24.79
N LEU A 3 -42.19 13.09 -23.84
CA LEU A 3 -40.99 13.30 -23.01
C LEU A 3 -39.78 13.34 -23.95
N ASN A 4 -39.06 14.44 -23.90
CA ASN A 4 -37.89 14.70 -24.74
C ASN A 4 -36.80 13.66 -24.42
N ARG A 5 -36.56 12.71 -25.34
CA ARG A 5 -35.62 11.59 -25.19
C ARG A 5 -34.14 11.99 -25.03
N SER A 6 -33.82 13.26 -25.23
CA SER A 6 -32.48 13.85 -25.09
C SER A 6 -32.14 14.33 -23.68
N LEU A 7 -33.12 14.46 -22.77
CA LEU A 7 -32.90 14.98 -21.42
C LEU A 7 -32.00 14.07 -20.53
N PRO A 8 -32.19 12.72 -20.49
CA PRO A 8 -31.33 11.86 -19.70
C PRO A 8 -29.89 11.71 -20.24
N LEU A 9 -29.69 11.82 -21.57
CA LEU A 9 -28.35 11.84 -22.16
C LEU A 9 -27.59 13.14 -21.84
N LEU A 10 -28.27 14.25 -21.86
CA LEU A 10 -27.72 15.58 -21.48
C LEU A 10 -27.40 15.64 -19.97
N MET A 11 -28.23 15.05 -19.11
CA MET A 11 -27.94 14.94 -17.68
C MET A 11 -26.74 14.02 -17.39
N ALA A 12 -26.60 12.89 -18.07
CA ALA A 12 -25.44 12.01 -17.93
C ALA A 12 -24.13 12.67 -18.43
N ALA A 13 -24.19 13.40 -19.54
CA ALA A 13 -23.07 14.17 -20.06
C ALA A 13 -22.69 15.36 -19.16
N ALA A 14 -23.66 16.04 -18.54
CA ALA A 14 -23.42 17.11 -17.58
C ALA A 14 -22.81 16.62 -16.25
N LEU A 15 -23.18 15.43 -15.77
CA LEU A 15 -22.58 14.80 -14.59
C LEU A 15 -21.12 14.39 -14.84
N LEU A 16 -20.78 13.93 -16.04
CA LEU A 16 -19.40 13.62 -16.44
C LEU A 16 -18.54 14.88 -16.63
N ALA A 17 -19.15 16.02 -16.98
CA ALA A 17 -18.46 17.30 -17.16
C ALA A 17 -18.18 18.04 -15.83
N ALA A 18 -18.85 17.69 -14.74
CA ALA A 18 -18.83 18.43 -13.48
C ALA A 18 -17.74 17.98 -12.48
N CYS A 19 -16.95 16.94 -12.77
CA CYS A 19 -16.00 16.41 -11.82
C CYS A 19 -14.56 16.86 -12.08
N GLY A 20 -14.06 17.66 -11.15
CA GLY A 20 -12.67 18.13 -11.08
C GLY A 20 -12.50 19.58 -11.51
N THR A 21 -11.45 20.18 -10.94
CA THR A 21 -10.97 21.54 -11.29
C THR A 21 -9.91 21.42 -12.39
N GLN A 22 -9.71 22.53 -13.12
CA GLN A 22 -8.55 22.66 -14.00
C GLN A 22 -7.34 23.01 -13.15
N VAL A 23 -6.28 22.23 -13.28
CA VAL A 23 -5.02 22.45 -12.58
C VAL A 23 -3.87 22.41 -13.58
N VAL A 24 -2.82 23.17 -13.33
CA VAL A 24 -1.62 23.13 -14.17
C VAL A 24 -0.69 22.06 -13.59
N ASN A 25 -0.24 21.14 -14.44
CA ASN A 25 0.77 20.16 -14.05
C ASN A 25 2.12 20.87 -13.91
N PRO A 26 2.79 20.80 -12.75
CA PRO A 26 4.02 21.56 -12.49
C PRO A 26 5.21 21.13 -13.37
N VAL A 27 5.18 19.92 -13.89
CA VAL A 27 6.26 19.36 -14.74
C VAL A 27 6.05 19.73 -16.22
N THR A 28 4.84 19.49 -16.71
CA THR A 28 4.55 19.67 -18.16
C THR A 28 4.05 21.07 -18.51
N GLY A 29 3.61 21.85 -17.52
CA GLY A 29 2.95 23.14 -17.74
C GLY A 29 1.57 23.03 -18.37
N GLN A 30 1.08 21.81 -18.65
CA GLN A 30 -0.20 21.59 -19.27
C GLN A 30 -1.33 21.66 -18.25
N SER A 31 -2.49 22.16 -18.72
CA SER A 31 -3.72 22.14 -17.91
C SER A 31 -4.35 20.76 -17.97
N GLU A 32 -4.57 20.16 -16.81
CA GLU A 32 -5.25 18.88 -16.67
C GLU A 32 -6.46 18.99 -15.73
N ARG A 33 -7.44 18.11 -15.92
CA ARG A 33 -8.58 18.02 -15.02
C ARG A 33 -8.23 17.11 -13.85
N SER A 34 -8.42 17.60 -12.62
CA SER A 34 -8.11 16.87 -11.40
C SER A 34 -9.23 17.01 -10.36
N VAL A 35 -9.49 15.94 -9.61
CA VAL A 35 -10.40 15.96 -8.46
C VAL A 35 -9.78 16.62 -7.24
N MET A 36 -8.46 16.89 -7.28
CA MET A 36 -7.71 17.56 -6.22
C MET A 36 -6.90 18.73 -6.81
N ASP A 37 -7.04 19.90 -6.25
CA ASP A 37 -6.09 21.00 -6.36
C ASP A 37 -4.92 20.81 -5.37
N GLU A 38 -3.95 21.70 -5.34
CA GLU A 38 -2.78 21.56 -4.44
C GLU A 38 -3.16 21.58 -2.95
N PRO A 39 -4.04 22.45 -2.44
CA PRO A 39 -4.51 22.38 -1.06
C PRO A 39 -5.18 21.04 -0.71
N ALA A 40 -5.98 20.48 -1.61
CA ALA A 40 -6.61 19.18 -1.40
C ALA A 40 -5.62 18.03 -1.42
N GLU A 41 -4.59 18.07 -2.27
CA GLU A 41 -3.47 17.12 -2.23
C GLU A 41 -2.74 17.12 -0.89
N ILE A 42 -2.43 18.32 -0.37
CA ILE A 42 -1.76 18.48 0.92
C ILE A 42 -2.63 17.90 2.06
N ALA A 43 -3.92 18.22 2.05
CA ALA A 43 -4.86 17.72 3.06
C ALA A 43 -5.01 16.19 3.02
N GLU A 44 -5.12 15.60 1.83
CA GLU A 44 -5.19 14.16 1.66
C GLU A 44 -3.87 13.48 2.07
N GLY A 45 -2.73 14.09 1.73
CA GLY A 45 -1.41 13.64 2.18
C GLY A 45 -1.26 13.63 3.70
N GLN A 46 -1.70 14.69 4.38
CA GLN A 46 -1.70 14.76 5.85
C GLN A 46 -2.55 13.66 6.49
N LYS A 47 -3.73 13.43 5.95
CA LYS A 47 -4.63 12.37 6.41
C LYS A 47 -4.01 10.98 6.18
N GLY A 48 -3.47 10.74 4.98
CA GLY A 48 -2.79 9.50 4.64
C GLY A 48 -1.55 9.26 5.48
N HIS A 49 -0.76 10.32 5.79
CA HIS A 49 0.40 10.23 6.68
C HIS A 49 0.02 9.69 8.06
N GLN A 50 -1.08 10.16 8.65
CA GLN A 50 -1.57 9.64 9.92
C GLN A 50 -1.95 8.15 9.83
N GLN A 51 -2.48 7.71 8.70
CA GLN A 51 -2.82 6.31 8.47
C GLN A 51 -1.56 5.45 8.33
N VAL A 52 -0.58 5.91 7.54
CA VAL A 52 0.71 5.21 7.38
C VAL A 52 1.39 5.02 8.73
N LEU A 53 1.46 6.06 9.59
CA LEU A 53 2.08 5.95 10.91
C LEU A 53 1.28 5.09 11.91
N GLN A 54 0.01 4.79 11.62
CA GLN A 54 -0.77 3.80 12.39
C GLN A 54 -0.55 2.38 11.90
N GLU A 55 -0.26 2.20 10.63
CA GLU A 55 -0.02 0.91 9.99
C GLU A 55 1.45 0.48 10.10
N TYR A 56 2.36 1.42 9.84
CA TYR A 56 3.81 1.22 9.88
C TYR A 56 4.42 2.04 11.02
N SER A 57 5.28 1.42 11.81
CA SER A 57 6.09 2.17 12.77
C SER A 57 7.23 2.90 12.04
N ALA A 58 7.54 4.13 12.43
CA ALA A 58 8.77 4.76 12.01
C ALA A 58 9.97 4.01 12.59
N TYR A 59 11.01 3.79 11.78
CA TYR A 59 12.21 3.10 12.24
C TYR A 59 12.90 3.89 13.36
N ALA A 60 13.07 3.29 14.52
CA ALA A 60 13.55 3.93 15.75
C ALA A 60 15.08 4.16 15.73
N ASN A 61 15.61 4.75 14.66
CA ASN A 61 17.02 5.13 14.52
C ASN A 61 17.13 6.58 14.03
N PRO A 62 17.37 7.55 14.93
CA PRO A 62 17.45 8.97 14.56
C PRO A 62 18.51 9.29 13.52
N ARG A 63 19.66 8.58 13.52
CA ARG A 63 20.72 8.77 12.54
C ARG A 63 20.24 8.42 11.12
N VAL A 64 19.60 7.28 10.96
CA VAL A 64 19.07 6.82 9.67
C VAL A 64 17.94 7.74 9.21
N GLN A 65 17.02 8.15 10.10
CA GLN A 65 15.95 9.10 9.78
C GLN A 65 16.52 10.44 9.31
N ALA A 66 17.49 11.01 10.03
CA ALA A 66 18.10 12.29 9.68
C ALA A 66 18.81 12.22 8.32
N TYR A 67 19.53 11.14 8.07
CA TYR A 67 20.26 10.94 6.82
C TYR A 67 19.33 10.84 5.61
N VAL A 68 18.28 10.02 5.69
CA VAL A 68 17.29 9.89 4.60
C VAL A 68 16.55 11.21 4.38
N ASN A 69 16.20 11.91 5.46
CA ASN A 69 15.60 13.23 5.34
C ASN A 69 16.55 14.24 4.67
N GLU A 70 17.84 14.24 5.00
CA GLU A 70 18.84 15.13 4.37
C GLU A 70 18.93 14.89 2.86
N VAL A 71 19.08 13.64 2.44
CA VAL A 71 19.12 13.26 1.02
C VAL A 71 17.81 13.67 0.32
N GLY A 72 16.67 13.38 0.93
CA GLY A 72 15.36 13.73 0.37
C GLY A 72 15.15 15.23 0.23
N GLN A 73 15.48 16.03 1.26
CA GLN A 73 15.37 17.48 1.22
C GLN A 73 16.27 18.10 0.15
N LYS A 74 17.48 17.55 -0.03
CA LYS A 74 18.41 17.99 -1.07
C LYS A 74 17.79 17.83 -2.46
N LEU A 75 17.19 16.66 -2.76
CA LEU A 75 16.52 16.38 -4.02
C LEU A 75 15.26 17.24 -4.20
N ALA A 76 14.42 17.33 -3.16
CA ALA A 76 13.16 18.06 -3.18
C ALA A 76 13.34 19.56 -3.48
N LYS A 77 14.38 20.18 -2.95
CA LYS A 77 14.74 21.58 -3.23
C LYS A 77 15.06 21.87 -4.69
N GLN A 78 15.47 20.86 -5.43
CA GLN A 78 15.78 20.94 -6.87
C GLN A 78 14.64 20.37 -7.75
N SER A 79 13.53 19.98 -7.15
CA SER A 79 12.37 19.42 -7.85
C SER A 79 11.44 20.50 -8.40
N HIS A 80 10.51 20.12 -9.26
CA HIS A 80 9.49 21.00 -9.84
C HIS A 80 8.47 21.52 -8.81
N ARG A 81 8.44 20.97 -7.59
CA ARG A 81 7.57 21.43 -6.48
C ARG A 81 8.37 21.66 -5.20
N ALA A 82 9.46 22.41 -5.31
CA ALA A 82 10.33 22.76 -4.18
C ALA A 82 9.61 23.54 -3.06
N ASN A 83 8.46 24.15 -3.38
CA ASN A 83 7.62 24.90 -2.44
C ASN A 83 6.78 24.01 -1.49
N LEU A 84 6.63 22.71 -1.76
CA LEU A 84 5.94 21.81 -0.86
C LEU A 84 6.72 21.59 0.43
N GLN A 85 5.98 21.33 1.51
CA GLN A 85 6.58 20.86 2.77
C GLN A 85 6.85 19.36 2.68
N TRP A 86 8.07 19.01 2.28
CA TRP A 86 8.47 17.61 2.11
C TRP A 86 8.78 16.94 3.45
N THR A 87 8.32 15.71 3.58
CA THR A 87 8.56 14.84 4.74
C THR A 87 9.05 13.48 4.26
N PHE A 88 10.23 13.08 4.73
CA PHE A 88 10.84 11.79 4.41
C PHE A 88 10.90 10.92 5.65
N THR A 89 10.32 9.72 5.61
CA THR A 89 10.23 8.84 6.77
C THR A 89 10.74 7.45 6.43
N VAL A 90 11.67 6.94 7.24
CA VAL A 90 12.08 5.54 7.18
C VAL A 90 11.11 4.71 8.02
N LEU A 91 10.53 3.69 7.41
CA LEU A 91 9.60 2.77 8.05
C LEU A 91 10.32 1.51 8.53
N ASP A 92 9.98 1.05 9.73
CA ASP A 92 10.43 -0.25 10.25
C ASP A 92 9.62 -1.38 9.59
N SER A 93 9.97 -1.69 8.35
CA SER A 93 9.35 -2.76 7.57
C SER A 93 10.43 -3.54 6.83
N THR A 94 10.25 -4.87 6.78
CA THR A 94 11.09 -5.79 6.00
C THR A 94 10.76 -5.76 4.51
N GLU A 95 9.63 -5.18 4.14
CA GLU A 95 9.22 -5.06 2.74
C GLU A 95 10.27 -4.29 1.95
N ILE A 96 10.56 -4.73 0.74
CA ILE A 96 11.43 -4.01 -0.19
C ILE A 96 10.57 -2.98 -0.91
N ASN A 97 10.31 -1.83 -0.26
CA ASN A 97 9.35 -0.86 -0.74
C ASN A 97 9.75 0.59 -0.45
N ALA A 98 9.28 1.49 -1.31
CA ALA A 98 9.22 2.93 -1.11
C ALA A 98 7.92 3.42 -1.75
N PHE A 99 7.34 4.49 -1.26
CA PHE A 99 6.13 5.07 -1.83
C PHE A 99 5.94 6.51 -1.39
N ALA A 100 5.14 7.24 -2.14
CA ALA A 100 4.79 8.60 -1.83
C ALA A 100 3.28 8.82 -1.73
N LEU A 101 2.88 9.76 -0.87
CA LEU A 101 1.53 10.32 -0.84
C LEU A 101 1.51 11.71 -1.44
N PRO A 102 0.36 12.19 -1.94
CA PRO A 102 0.20 13.56 -2.38
C PRO A 102 0.65 14.55 -1.30
N GLY A 103 1.09 15.76 -1.71
CA GLY A 103 1.46 16.80 -0.76
C GLY A 103 2.88 16.72 -0.18
N GLY A 104 3.72 15.77 -0.64
CA GLY A 104 5.16 15.75 -0.30
C GLY A 104 5.57 14.77 0.79
N TYR A 105 4.81 13.73 1.05
CA TYR A 105 5.17 12.68 2.01
C TYR A 105 5.77 11.48 1.28
N VAL A 106 7.02 11.14 1.61
CA VAL A 106 7.78 10.04 0.99
C VAL A 106 8.24 9.07 2.08
N TYR A 107 8.08 7.79 1.81
CA TYR A 107 8.40 6.70 2.74
C TYR A 107 9.37 5.73 2.10
N ILE A 108 10.37 5.35 2.88
CA ILE A 108 11.39 4.37 2.51
C ILE A 108 11.39 3.29 3.59
N THR A 109 11.19 2.04 3.21
CA THR A 109 11.32 0.94 4.18
C THR A 109 12.78 0.63 4.44
N ARG A 110 13.13 0.16 5.66
CA ARG A 110 14.49 -0.35 5.89
C ARG A 110 14.77 -1.60 5.05
N GLY A 111 13.72 -2.30 4.62
CA GLY A 111 13.83 -3.45 3.71
C GLY A 111 14.48 -3.08 2.38
N ILE A 112 14.01 -2.02 1.68
CA ILE A 112 14.65 -1.59 0.44
C ILE A 112 16.06 -1.06 0.68
N MET A 113 16.28 -0.32 1.78
CA MET A 113 17.61 0.21 2.13
C MET A 113 18.66 -0.90 2.26
N ALA A 114 18.28 -2.08 2.72
CA ALA A 114 19.20 -3.22 2.86
C ALA A 114 19.73 -3.77 1.52
N TYR A 115 19.14 -3.40 0.41
CA TYR A 115 19.52 -3.82 -0.95
C TYR A 115 20.20 -2.73 -1.78
N LEU A 116 20.26 -1.51 -1.25
CA LEU A 116 20.96 -0.40 -1.89
C LEU A 116 22.43 -0.38 -1.47
N ASP A 117 23.28 0.01 -2.38
CA ASP A 117 24.74 0.00 -2.21
C ASP A 117 25.33 1.38 -1.91
N SER A 118 24.59 2.47 -2.18
CA SER A 118 25.13 3.83 -2.10
C SER A 118 24.05 4.89 -1.79
N GLU A 119 24.50 6.08 -1.41
CA GLU A 119 23.65 7.27 -1.28
C GLU A 119 23.00 7.64 -2.61
N ALA A 120 23.71 7.46 -3.71
CA ALA A 120 23.20 7.77 -5.04
C ALA A 120 22.06 6.81 -5.46
N GLU A 121 22.13 5.54 -5.07
CA GLU A 121 21.03 4.60 -5.26
C GLU A 121 19.81 4.96 -4.39
N LEU A 122 20.03 5.31 -3.11
CA LEU A 122 18.98 5.83 -2.24
C LEU A 122 18.34 7.10 -2.84
N ALA A 123 19.17 8.01 -3.34
CA ALA A 123 18.72 9.23 -4.02
C ALA A 123 17.90 8.88 -5.29
N GLY A 124 18.23 7.80 -5.99
CA GLY A 124 17.48 7.29 -7.14
C GLY A 124 16.07 6.87 -6.76
N VAL A 125 15.92 6.07 -5.71
CA VAL A 125 14.60 5.67 -5.17
C VAL A 125 13.80 6.90 -4.75
N ILE A 126 14.40 7.77 -3.93
CA ILE A 126 13.72 8.99 -3.44
C ILE A 126 13.37 9.93 -4.60
N GLY A 127 14.24 10.08 -5.58
CA GLY A 127 14.01 10.93 -6.75
C GLY A 127 12.84 10.47 -7.60
N HIS A 128 12.68 9.16 -7.76
CA HIS A 128 11.53 8.54 -8.42
C HIS A 128 10.22 8.85 -7.67
N GLU A 129 10.20 8.68 -6.34
CA GLU A 129 9.03 9.00 -5.52
C GLU A 129 8.69 10.51 -5.55
N ILE A 130 9.71 11.37 -5.51
CA ILE A 130 9.52 12.81 -5.72
C ILE A 130 8.92 13.07 -7.10
N GLY A 131 9.36 12.34 -8.13
CA GLY A 131 8.80 12.39 -9.49
C GLY A 131 7.30 12.15 -9.52
N HIS A 132 6.82 11.12 -8.83
CA HIS A 132 5.38 10.85 -8.71
C HIS A 132 4.60 12.00 -8.07
N VAL A 133 5.14 12.61 -7.02
CA VAL A 133 4.51 13.76 -6.35
C VAL A 133 4.52 15.00 -7.22
N THR A 134 5.65 15.28 -7.88
CA THR A 134 5.81 16.50 -8.70
C THR A 134 4.96 16.45 -9.97
N ALA A 135 4.84 15.28 -10.60
CA ALA A 135 3.96 15.06 -11.74
C ALA A 135 2.48 14.85 -11.35
N ARG A 136 2.15 14.88 -10.05
CA ARG A 136 0.80 14.74 -9.51
C ARG A 136 0.13 13.40 -9.82
N HIS A 137 0.90 12.32 -9.96
CA HIS A 137 0.39 11.00 -10.31
C HIS A 137 -0.66 10.48 -9.31
N GLY A 138 -0.52 10.81 -8.01
CA GLY A 138 -1.52 10.49 -6.99
C GLY A 138 -2.87 11.17 -7.24
N ALA A 139 -2.87 12.44 -7.61
CA ALA A 139 -4.10 13.18 -7.94
C ALA A 139 -4.73 12.70 -9.25
N GLN A 140 -3.91 12.38 -10.25
CA GLN A 140 -4.37 11.77 -11.50
C GLN A 140 -5.04 10.41 -11.23
N ARG A 141 -4.41 9.57 -10.41
CA ARG A 141 -4.95 8.27 -10.00
C ARG A 141 -6.28 8.41 -9.26
N ALA A 142 -6.39 9.35 -8.32
CA ALA A 142 -7.66 9.64 -7.63
C ALA A 142 -8.76 10.10 -8.62
N THR A 143 -8.38 10.91 -9.61
CA THR A 143 -9.29 11.35 -10.69
C THR A 143 -9.76 10.18 -11.55
N GLN A 144 -8.85 9.27 -11.89
CA GLN A 144 -9.17 8.04 -12.63
C GLN A 144 -10.10 7.13 -11.82
N GLN A 145 -9.83 6.94 -10.52
CA GLN A 145 -10.68 6.14 -9.63
C GLN A 145 -12.10 6.71 -9.53
N GLN A 146 -12.22 8.01 -9.36
CA GLN A 146 -13.54 8.66 -9.32
C GLN A 146 -14.27 8.54 -10.66
N THR A 147 -13.58 8.74 -11.76
CA THR A 147 -14.15 8.61 -13.10
C THR A 147 -14.58 7.15 -13.38
N ALA A 148 -13.75 6.18 -13.01
CA ALA A 148 -14.07 4.76 -13.13
C ALA A 148 -15.30 4.38 -12.27
N GLY A 149 -15.36 4.88 -11.02
CA GLY A 149 -16.51 4.68 -10.14
C GLY A 149 -17.81 5.25 -10.70
N MET A 150 -17.74 6.43 -11.33
CA MET A 150 -18.90 7.00 -12.03
C MET A 150 -19.28 6.21 -13.28
N GLY A 151 -18.31 5.65 -13.98
CA GLY A 151 -18.54 4.75 -15.11
C GLY A 151 -19.29 3.49 -14.69
N VAL A 152 -18.91 2.90 -13.55
CA VAL A 152 -19.61 1.75 -12.95
C VAL A 152 -21.07 2.12 -12.61
N LEU A 153 -21.26 3.27 -11.98
CA LEU A 153 -22.61 3.75 -11.63
C LEU A 153 -23.47 3.98 -12.88
N ALA A 154 -22.92 4.63 -13.90
CA ALA A 154 -23.62 4.87 -15.17
C ALA A 154 -23.98 3.56 -15.89
N ALA A 155 -23.07 2.58 -15.90
CA ALA A 155 -23.31 1.24 -16.46
C ALA A 155 -24.42 0.50 -15.71
N THR A 156 -24.45 0.59 -14.37
CA THR A 156 -25.49 -0.01 -13.54
C THR A 156 -26.86 0.60 -13.81
N VAL A 157 -26.94 1.93 -13.93
CA VAL A 157 -28.18 2.65 -14.29
C VAL A 157 -28.66 2.27 -15.69
N LEU A 158 -27.75 2.17 -16.66
CA LEU A 158 -28.08 1.71 -18.01
C LEU A 158 -28.55 0.26 -18.01
N GLY A 159 -27.89 -0.63 -17.24
CA GLY A 159 -28.33 -2.01 -17.07
C GLY A 159 -29.75 -2.11 -16.52
N ALA A 160 -30.08 -1.32 -15.47
CA ALA A 160 -31.43 -1.27 -14.91
C ALA A 160 -32.47 -0.77 -15.93
N LEU A 161 -32.09 0.18 -16.78
CA LEU A 161 -32.97 0.67 -17.86
C LEU A 161 -33.21 -0.42 -18.93
N LEU A 162 -32.21 -1.24 -19.26
CA LEU A 162 -32.35 -2.36 -20.19
C LEU A 162 -33.18 -3.47 -19.58
N GLU A 163 -33.00 -3.73 -18.29
CA GLU A 163 -33.76 -4.74 -17.54
C GLU A 163 -35.26 -4.36 -17.47
N SER A 164 -35.57 -3.08 -17.27
CA SER A 164 -36.96 -2.57 -17.34
C SER A 164 -37.61 -2.73 -18.72
N ARG A 165 -36.80 -3.03 -19.75
CA ARG A 165 -37.24 -3.33 -21.13
C ARG A 165 -37.24 -4.81 -21.47
N GLY A 166 -37.07 -5.71 -20.46
CA GLY A 166 -37.16 -7.13 -20.58
C GLY A 166 -35.83 -7.90 -20.76
N MET A 167 -34.69 -7.23 -20.64
CA MET A 167 -33.38 -7.90 -20.68
C MET A 167 -32.96 -8.31 -19.26
N SER A 168 -33.40 -9.47 -18.79
CA SER A 168 -33.10 -10.00 -17.46
C SER A 168 -31.58 -10.12 -17.21
N GLY A 169 -31.11 -9.68 -16.04
CA GLY A 169 -29.72 -9.75 -15.63
C GLY A 169 -28.80 -8.69 -16.24
N ALA A 170 -29.31 -7.74 -17.03
CA ALA A 170 -28.52 -6.70 -17.65
C ALA A 170 -27.82 -5.79 -16.63
N THR A 171 -28.45 -5.52 -15.49
CA THR A 171 -27.87 -4.72 -14.39
C THR A 171 -26.64 -5.42 -13.79
N ASP A 172 -26.78 -6.70 -13.46
CA ASP A 172 -25.68 -7.49 -12.87
C ASP A 172 -24.51 -7.65 -13.82
N MET A 173 -24.78 -7.93 -15.09
CA MET A 173 -23.75 -8.09 -16.12
C MET A 173 -23.00 -6.78 -16.37
N ALA A 174 -23.72 -5.65 -16.52
CA ALA A 174 -23.12 -4.35 -16.73
C ALA A 174 -22.29 -3.90 -15.51
N SER A 175 -22.79 -4.11 -14.30
CA SER A 175 -22.09 -3.78 -13.06
C SER A 175 -20.81 -4.61 -12.89
N ARG A 176 -20.86 -5.92 -13.04
CA ARG A 176 -19.67 -6.79 -12.92
C ARG A 176 -18.62 -6.50 -13.97
N ALA A 177 -19.00 -6.34 -15.22
CA ALA A 177 -18.07 -6.02 -16.30
C ALA A 177 -17.36 -4.69 -16.07
N SER A 178 -18.11 -3.64 -15.67
CA SER A 178 -17.54 -2.32 -15.40
C SER A 178 -16.68 -2.28 -14.13
N GLN A 179 -17.05 -3.00 -13.06
CA GLN A 179 -16.23 -3.13 -11.85
C GLN A 179 -14.89 -3.83 -12.13
N THR A 180 -14.91 -4.92 -12.90
CA THR A 180 -13.68 -5.64 -13.28
C THR A 180 -12.76 -4.76 -14.13
N ALA A 181 -13.31 -4.04 -15.10
CA ALA A 181 -12.55 -3.12 -15.94
C ALA A 181 -11.97 -1.94 -15.11
N ALA A 182 -12.77 -1.36 -14.21
CA ALA A 182 -12.33 -0.28 -13.33
C ALA A 182 -11.23 -0.73 -12.37
N ALA A 183 -11.34 -1.92 -11.76
CA ALA A 183 -10.34 -2.47 -10.86
C ALA A 183 -9.00 -2.70 -11.57
N GLY A 184 -9.01 -3.25 -12.79
CA GLY A 184 -7.80 -3.45 -13.58
C GLY A 184 -7.11 -2.15 -14.00
N TYR A 185 -7.90 -1.08 -14.22
CA TYR A 185 -7.37 0.20 -14.66
C TYR A 185 -6.66 1.01 -13.56
N VAL A 186 -7.05 0.82 -12.29
CA VAL A 186 -6.54 1.64 -11.17
C VAL A 186 -5.64 0.89 -10.18
N ALA A 187 -5.23 -0.35 -10.50
CA ALA A 187 -4.46 -1.18 -9.57
C ALA A 187 -2.99 -0.72 -9.37
N SER A 188 -2.37 -0.10 -10.38
CA SER A 188 -0.97 0.36 -10.37
C SER A 188 -0.82 1.68 -11.13
N TYR A 189 0.37 2.28 -11.07
CA TYR A 189 0.72 3.39 -11.96
C TYR A 189 0.75 2.91 -13.42
N SER A 190 0.43 3.81 -14.37
CA SER A 190 0.55 3.50 -15.78
C SER A 190 2.01 3.49 -16.21
N ARG A 191 2.32 2.85 -17.35
CA ARG A 191 3.70 2.84 -17.90
C ARG A 191 4.22 4.24 -18.18
N GLU A 192 3.34 5.12 -18.64
CA GLU A 192 3.66 6.53 -18.93
C GLU A 192 4.00 7.29 -17.65
N GLN A 193 3.26 7.02 -16.55
CA GLN A 193 3.54 7.62 -15.24
C GLN A 193 4.85 7.11 -14.65
N GLU A 194 5.15 5.82 -14.81
CA GLU A 194 6.43 5.24 -14.40
C GLU A 194 7.60 5.83 -15.20
N SER A 195 7.46 5.92 -16.53
CA SER A 195 8.49 6.54 -17.39
C SER A 195 8.73 8.00 -17.02
N GLN A 196 7.68 8.76 -16.75
CA GLN A 196 7.79 10.15 -16.32
C GLN A 196 8.47 10.26 -14.94
N ALA A 197 8.16 9.38 -14.01
CA ALA A 197 8.81 9.35 -12.70
C ALA A 197 10.29 8.98 -12.81
N ASP A 198 10.64 8.06 -13.71
CA ASP A 198 12.03 7.69 -14.00
C ASP A 198 12.81 8.87 -14.62
N GLU A 199 12.21 9.59 -15.58
CA GLU A 199 12.80 10.77 -16.20
C GLU A 199 13.06 11.88 -15.17
N LEU A 200 12.08 12.16 -14.34
CA LEU A 200 12.18 13.15 -13.26
C LEU A 200 13.21 12.74 -12.20
N GLY A 201 13.24 11.46 -11.82
CA GLY A 201 14.23 10.92 -10.90
C GLY A 201 15.64 11.09 -11.43
N ALA A 202 15.89 10.74 -12.69
CA ALA A 202 17.18 10.94 -13.37
C ALA A 202 17.57 12.44 -13.41
N GLU A 203 16.62 13.30 -13.71
CA GLU A 203 16.83 14.77 -13.70
C GLU A 203 17.22 15.27 -12.31
N TYR A 204 16.50 14.84 -11.25
CA TYR A 204 16.81 15.27 -9.88
C TYR A 204 18.12 14.71 -9.37
N LEU A 205 18.49 13.50 -9.75
CA LEU A 205 19.84 12.97 -9.52
C LEU A 205 20.90 13.88 -10.14
N SER A 206 20.78 14.15 -11.45
CA SER A 206 21.73 14.98 -12.19
C SER A 206 21.88 16.39 -11.61
N ARG A 207 20.76 17.05 -11.28
CA ARG A 207 20.76 18.38 -10.62
C ARG A 207 21.49 18.38 -9.28
N ASN A 208 21.52 17.26 -8.58
CA ASN A 208 22.17 17.08 -7.30
C ASN A 208 23.55 16.40 -7.37
N GLN A 209 24.13 16.33 -8.55
CA GLN A 209 25.48 15.78 -8.80
C GLN A 209 25.59 14.26 -8.55
N TYR A 210 24.47 13.52 -8.52
CA TYR A 210 24.46 12.07 -8.55
C TYR A 210 24.36 11.59 -10.00
N ASN A 211 25.03 10.48 -10.32
CA ASN A 211 24.95 9.87 -11.64
C ASN A 211 23.59 9.18 -11.83
N PRO A 212 22.77 9.56 -12.83
CA PRO A 212 21.49 8.91 -13.12
C PRO A 212 21.59 7.40 -13.40
N GLN A 213 22.76 6.87 -13.74
CA GLN A 213 23.01 5.43 -13.86
C GLN A 213 22.63 4.67 -12.58
N ASN A 214 22.71 5.29 -11.40
CA ASN A 214 22.33 4.64 -10.13
C ASN A 214 20.86 4.22 -10.08
N MET A 215 19.95 4.87 -10.82
CA MET A 215 18.56 4.38 -10.94
C MET A 215 18.48 3.06 -11.72
N VAL A 216 19.31 2.89 -12.75
CA VAL A 216 19.40 1.63 -13.49
C VAL A 216 19.87 0.51 -12.57
N ASP A 217 20.88 0.81 -11.73
CA ASP A 217 21.47 -0.15 -10.82
C ASP A 217 20.45 -0.61 -9.75
N VAL A 218 19.65 0.33 -9.20
CA VAL A 218 18.53 0.02 -8.29
C VAL A 218 17.54 -0.95 -8.94
N ILE A 219 17.02 -0.64 -10.13
CA ILE A 219 16.03 -1.51 -10.79
C ILE A 219 16.64 -2.88 -11.09
N ALA A 220 17.88 -2.93 -11.50
CA ALA A 220 18.58 -4.18 -11.79
C ALA A 220 18.76 -5.04 -10.53
N VAL A 221 19.09 -4.44 -9.38
CA VAL A 221 19.20 -5.14 -8.09
C VAL A 221 17.85 -5.68 -7.67
N LEU A 222 16.81 -4.89 -7.69
CA LEU A 222 15.47 -5.30 -7.27
C LEU A 222 14.91 -6.41 -8.16
N LYS A 223 15.12 -6.36 -9.48
CA LYS A 223 14.76 -7.46 -10.39
C LYS A 223 15.49 -8.76 -10.06
N ARG A 224 16.79 -8.70 -9.78
CA ARG A 224 17.54 -9.89 -9.38
C ARG A 224 17.04 -10.47 -8.06
N GLN A 225 16.66 -9.62 -7.12
CA GLN A 225 16.10 -10.04 -5.85
C GLN A 225 14.74 -10.73 -6.02
N GLU A 226 13.84 -10.20 -6.85
CA GLU A 226 12.57 -10.86 -7.17
C GLU A 226 12.77 -12.23 -7.83
N GLN A 227 13.69 -12.31 -8.80
CA GLN A 227 14.01 -13.57 -9.46
C GLN A 227 14.56 -14.58 -8.45
N PHE A 228 15.49 -14.17 -7.59
CA PHE A 228 16.02 -15.03 -6.53
C PHE A 228 14.91 -15.54 -5.60
N ALA A 229 14.00 -14.68 -5.16
CA ALA A 229 12.88 -15.06 -4.30
C ALA A 229 11.93 -16.05 -5.00
N ALA A 230 11.67 -15.85 -6.29
CA ALA A 230 10.85 -16.77 -7.08
C ALA A 230 11.51 -18.14 -7.26
N ASP A 231 12.82 -18.18 -7.54
CA ASP A 231 13.59 -19.41 -7.71
C ASP A 231 13.70 -20.18 -6.39
N ALA A 232 13.90 -19.48 -5.27
CA ALA A 232 13.93 -20.08 -3.94
C ALA A 232 12.55 -20.68 -3.58
N ALA A 233 11.47 -19.98 -3.82
CA ALA A 233 10.11 -20.48 -3.59
C ALA A 233 9.84 -21.73 -4.44
N LYS A 234 10.22 -21.70 -5.71
CA LYS A 234 10.09 -22.85 -6.62
C LYS A 234 10.89 -24.07 -6.14
N ALA A 235 12.11 -23.85 -5.64
CA ALA A 235 12.95 -24.93 -5.09
C ALA A 235 12.32 -25.57 -3.84
N GLU A 236 11.53 -24.79 -3.07
CA GLU A 236 10.79 -25.25 -1.90
C GLU A 236 9.39 -25.79 -2.24
N GLY A 237 8.98 -25.83 -3.52
CA GLY A 237 7.64 -26.23 -3.94
C GLY A 237 6.54 -25.26 -3.52
N LYS A 238 6.89 -24.01 -3.25
CA LYS A 238 5.97 -22.95 -2.85
C LYS A 238 5.62 -22.04 -4.05
N PRO A 239 4.44 -21.39 -4.03
CA PRO A 239 4.15 -20.34 -4.99
C PRO A 239 5.15 -19.19 -4.85
N ALA A 240 5.46 -18.53 -5.96
CA ALA A 240 6.30 -17.32 -5.92
C ALA A 240 5.67 -16.29 -4.98
N PRO A 241 6.48 -15.56 -4.19
CA PRO A 241 5.97 -14.50 -3.34
C PRO A 241 5.18 -13.50 -4.18
N SER A 242 3.93 -13.27 -3.82
CA SER A 242 3.08 -12.27 -4.48
C SER A 242 3.00 -11.06 -3.56
N GLY A 243 3.38 -9.88 -4.08
CA GLY A 243 2.76 -8.70 -3.56
C GLY A 243 3.59 -7.59 -3.03
N SER A 244 4.30 -7.49 -2.02
CA SER A 244 4.73 -6.24 -1.40
C SER A 244 6.18 -5.84 -1.75
N SER A 245 6.52 -5.86 -3.04
CA SER A 245 7.79 -5.26 -3.48
C SER A 245 7.54 -3.92 -4.16
N TRP A 246 8.56 -3.05 -4.15
CA TRP A 246 8.53 -1.79 -4.89
C TRP A 246 8.17 -2.02 -6.36
N LEU A 247 8.67 -3.10 -6.97
CA LEU A 247 8.34 -3.47 -8.34
C LEU A 247 6.88 -3.93 -8.53
N ALA A 248 6.16 -4.29 -7.49
CA ALA A 248 4.73 -4.62 -7.59
C ALA A 248 3.86 -3.36 -7.73
N SER A 249 4.24 -2.26 -7.06
CA SER A 249 3.60 -0.94 -7.22
C SER A 249 4.16 -0.15 -8.40
N HIS A 250 5.42 -0.40 -8.77
CA HIS A 250 6.17 0.22 -9.87
C HIS A 250 6.64 -0.84 -10.87
N PRO A 251 5.75 -1.41 -11.70
CA PRO A 251 6.08 -2.57 -12.51
C PRO A 251 7.29 -2.34 -13.40
N SER A 252 8.29 -3.21 -13.30
CA SER A 252 9.43 -3.22 -14.18
C SER A 252 9.34 -4.40 -15.13
N ASN A 253 9.51 -4.13 -16.40
CA ASN A 253 9.75 -5.13 -17.42
C ASN A 253 11.09 -4.83 -18.10
N ASP A 254 11.52 -5.68 -19.03
CA ASP A 254 12.78 -5.48 -19.74
C ASP A 254 12.76 -4.18 -20.56
N GLN A 255 11.59 -3.77 -21.05
CA GLN A 255 11.42 -2.52 -21.76
C GLN A 255 11.71 -1.32 -20.84
N ARG A 256 11.10 -1.26 -19.62
CA ARG A 256 11.39 -0.17 -18.68
C ARG A 256 12.86 -0.10 -18.30
N LEU A 257 13.52 -1.26 -18.10
CA LEU A 257 14.97 -1.27 -17.84
C LEU A 257 15.79 -0.73 -19.03
N ALA A 258 15.36 -1.00 -20.27
CA ALA A 258 15.99 -0.44 -21.46
C ALA A 258 15.75 1.07 -21.56
N ASP A 259 14.53 1.52 -21.30
CA ASP A 259 14.14 2.93 -21.36
C ASP A 259 14.92 3.77 -20.31
N ILE A 260 15.03 3.29 -19.07
CA ILE A 260 15.78 4.01 -18.03
C ILE A 260 17.28 4.06 -18.31
N LYS A 261 17.85 3.03 -18.96
CA LYS A 261 19.24 3.08 -19.45
C LYS A 261 19.44 4.18 -20.49
N GLN A 262 18.46 4.33 -21.39
CA GLN A 262 18.51 5.38 -22.41
C GLN A 262 18.31 6.76 -21.77
N ILE A 263 17.41 6.90 -20.81
CA ILE A 263 17.22 8.14 -20.03
C ILE A 263 18.52 8.51 -19.34
N ALA A 264 19.14 7.60 -18.58
CA ALA A 264 20.40 7.83 -17.88
C ALA A 264 21.55 8.23 -18.83
N ALA A 265 21.61 7.62 -20.03
CA ALA A 265 22.62 7.92 -21.03
C ALA A 265 22.52 9.34 -21.62
N ASN A 266 21.38 10.01 -21.50
CA ASN A 266 21.20 11.40 -21.93
C ASN A 266 21.90 12.40 -20.98
N TYR A 267 22.20 11.98 -19.76
CA TYR A 267 22.87 12.81 -18.76
C TYR A 267 24.38 12.54 -18.77
N GLN A 268 25.11 13.35 -19.53
CA GLN A 268 26.56 13.30 -19.59
C GLN A 268 27.15 14.35 -18.67
N GLY A 269 28.04 13.96 -17.77
CA GLY A 269 28.65 14.91 -16.82
C GLY A 269 29.69 14.26 -15.92
N HIS A 270 30.39 15.13 -15.18
CA HIS A 270 31.21 14.70 -14.06
C HIS A 270 30.35 14.73 -12.80
N TYR A 271 30.10 13.57 -12.25
CA TYR A 271 29.33 13.40 -11.02
C TYR A 271 30.26 13.28 -9.82
N GLY A 272 29.77 13.64 -8.63
CA GLY A 272 30.45 13.38 -7.37
C GLY A 272 30.64 11.89 -7.09
N ASP A 273 31.19 11.57 -5.93
CA ASP A 273 31.17 10.17 -5.48
C ASP A 273 29.71 9.70 -5.26
N ASP A 274 29.49 8.40 -5.34
CA ASP A 274 28.17 7.81 -5.12
C ASP A 274 27.73 7.81 -3.65
N GLY A 275 28.60 8.28 -2.74
CA GLY A 275 28.35 8.31 -1.30
C GLY A 275 28.29 6.95 -0.63
N ARG A 276 28.84 5.89 -1.26
CA ARG A 276 28.80 4.52 -0.74
C ARG A 276 29.30 4.42 0.70
N ALA A 277 30.43 5.04 1.01
CA ALA A 277 31.00 4.94 2.35
C ALA A 277 30.08 5.57 3.41
N ARG A 278 29.53 6.76 3.14
CA ARG A 278 28.57 7.44 4.03
C ARG A 278 27.31 6.64 4.24
N TYR A 279 26.79 6.07 3.14
CA TYR A 279 25.59 5.23 3.16
C TYR A 279 25.79 4.00 4.03
N LEU A 280 26.82 3.19 3.75
CA LEU A 280 27.10 1.97 4.50
C LEU A 280 27.35 2.24 5.99
N GLN A 281 28.09 3.31 6.31
CA GLN A 281 28.27 3.75 7.69
C GLN A 281 26.94 4.11 8.37
N THR A 282 25.99 4.71 7.61
CA THR A 282 24.69 5.10 8.16
C THR A 282 23.82 3.91 8.47
N ILE A 283 23.78 2.92 7.59
CA ILE A 283 22.97 1.70 7.78
C ILE A 283 23.65 0.61 8.63
N GLU A 284 24.90 0.83 9.03
CA GLU A 284 25.62 -0.12 9.91
C GLU A 284 24.83 -0.37 11.19
N GLY A 285 24.59 -1.67 11.49
CA GLY A 285 23.77 -2.11 12.61
C GLY A 285 22.27 -2.02 12.40
N MET A 286 21.80 -1.61 11.20
CA MET A 286 20.39 -1.68 10.83
C MET A 286 19.95 -3.15 10.78
N ALA A 287 18.79 -3.47 11.37
CA ALA A 287 18.26 -4.82 11.36
C ALA A 287 17.96 -5.27 9.92
N PHE A 288 18.52 -6.41 9.52
CA PHE A 288 18.16 -7.12 8.29
C PHE A 288 17.08 -8.17 8.62
N GLY A 289 16.01 -8.24 7.84
CA GLY A 289 14.87 -9.11 8.13
C GLY A 289 14.02 -8.57 9.30
N ASP A 290 13.43 -9.45 10.08
CA ASP A 290 12.54 -9.09 11.19
C ASP A 290 13.23 -8.25 12.27
N SER A 291 12.50 -7.28 12.84
CA SER A 291 12.95 -6.48 13.97
C SER A 291 12.22 -6.83 15.26
N ARG A 292 12.82 -6.51 16.41
CA ARG A 292 12.16 -6.70 17.72
C ARG A 292 10.87 -5.91 17.83
N GLY A 293 10.82 -4.70 17.28
CA GLY A 293 9.65 -3.84 17.30
C GLY A 293 8.48 -4.34 16.46
N GLN A 294 8.75 -5.23 15.48
CA GLN A 294 7.71 -5.87 14.65
C GLN A 294 7.48 -7.34 14.98
N GLY A 295 8.31 -7.89 15.86
CA GLY A 295 8.32 -9.31 16.16
C GLY A 295 9.15 -10.11 15.15
N VAL A 296 9.51 -11.33 15.53
CA VAL A 296 10.45 -12.19 14.81
C VAL A 296 9.81 -13.53 14.49
N VAL A 297 9.87 -13.93 13.21
CA VAL A 297 9.43 -15.25 12.75
C VAL A 297 10.62 -16.23 12.76
N ARG A 298 10.44 -17.38 13.39
CA ARG A 298 11.41 -18.48 13.36
C ARG A 298 10.71 -19.79 13.01
N GLY A 299 10.77 -20.17 11.75
CA GLY A 299 10.03 -21.31 11.24
C GLY A 299 8.52 -21.09 11.38
N ARG A 300 7.85 -21.91 12.20
CA ARG A 300 6.42 -21.78 12.48
C ARG A 300 6.09 -20.89 13.69
N ASN A 301 7.12 -20.39 14.39
CA ASN A 301 6.95 -19.60 15.61
C ASN A 301 7.07 -18.11 15.31
N PHE A 302 6.26 -17.33 15.97
CA PHE A 302 6.36 -15.87 16.01
C PHE A 302 6.54 -15.41 17.45
N TYR A 303 7.41 -14.42 17.64
CA TYR A 303 7.73 -13.83 18.94
C TYR A 303 7.71 -12.33 18.83
N HIS A 304 7.02 -11.65 19.73
CA HIS A 304 7.03 -10.20 19.82
C HIS A 304 7.26 -9.77 21.27
N GLU A 305 8.47 -9.29 21.56
CA GLU A 305 8.92 -8.95 22.92
C GLU A 305 8.08 -7.82 23.53
N ASP A 306 7.92 -6.71 22.83
CA ASP A 306 7.20 -5.52 23.33
C ASP A 306 5.68 -5.77 23.56
N LEU A 307 5.09 -6.66 22.78
CA LEU A 307 3.70 -7.06 22.96
C LEU A 307 3.54 -8.21 23.98
N GLY A 308 4.62 -8.89 24.32
CA GLY A 308 4.62 -10.02 25.23
C GLY A 308 3.86 -11.23 24.67
N ILE A 309 3.86 -11.42 23.35
CA ILE A 309 3.14 -12.52 22.67
C ILE A 309 4.10 -13.46 21.97
N ALA A 310 3.74 -14.73 22.02
CA ALA A 310 4.34 -15.77 21.19
C ALA A 310 3.22 -16.64 20.63
N LEU A 311 3.37 -17.11 19.40
CA LEU A 311 2.42 -18.00 18.77
C LEU A 311 3.14 -19.02 17.87
N THR A 312 2.50 -20.16 17.66
CA THR A 312 3.03 -21.22 16.80
C THR A 312 1.99 -21.58 15.74
N ALA A 313 2.35 -21.42 14.48
CA ALA A 313 1.48 -21.86 13.37
C ALA A 313 1.37 -23.40 13.36
N PRO A 314 0.20 -23.96 13.01
CA PRO A 314 0.02 -25.39 12.84
C PRO A 314 1.02 -26.01 11.86
N VAL A 315 1.17 -27.34 11.90
CA VAL A 315 2.01 -28.05 10.91
C VAL A 315 1.45 -27.81 9.51
N GLY A 316 2.32 -27.49 8.56
CA GLY A 316 1.94 -27.15 7.19
C GLY A 316 1.46 -25.71 7.01
N TRP A 317 1.42 -24.90 8.08
CA TRP A 317 1.13 -23.47 8.02
C TRP A 317 2.40 -22.65 8.19
N HIS A 318 2.40 -21.43 7.66
CA HIS A 318 3.49 -20.48 7.83
C HIS A 318 2.98 -19.17 8.43
N VAL A 319 3.88 -18.44 9.05
CA VAL A 319 3.63 -17.12 9.63
C VAL A 319 4.01 -16.06 8.61
N GLN A 320 3.09 -15.14 8.36
CA GLN A 320 3.34 -13.90 7.65
C GLN A 320 3.25 -12.75 8.64
N ASN A 321 4.38 -12.09 8.88
CA ASN A 321 4.45 -10.92 9.74
C ASN A 321 4.40 -9.67 8.87
N THR A 322 3.35 -8.87 8.99
CA THR A 322 3.20 -7.60 8.28
C THR A 322 3.19 -6.45 9.28
N ALA A 323 3.33 -5.23 8.80
CA ALA A 323 3.33 -4.03 9.64
C ALA A 323 2.04 -3.87 10.48
N SER A 324 0.89 -4.39 10.00
CA SER A 324 -0.42 -4.19 10.64
C SER A 324 -1.05 -5.45 11.22
N ALA A 325 -0.49 -6.62 10.94
CA ALA A 325 -1.09 -7.90 11.33
C ALA A 325 -0.10 -9.05 11.28
N ILE A 326 -0.37 -10.07 12.06
CA ILE A 326 0.26 -11.37 11.94
C ILE A 326 -0.78 -12.30 11.29
N ALA A 327 -0.42 -12.96 10.20
CA ALA A 327 -1.26 -13.96 9.57
C ALA A 327 -0.63 -15.34 9.67
N LEU A 328 -1.41 -16.33 10.07
CA LEU A 328 -1.08 -17.75 9.94
C LEU A 328 -1.81 -18.25 8.70
N VAL A 329 -1.08 -18.74 7.71
CA VAL A 329 -1.65 -19.14 6.42
C VAL A 329 -1.27 -20.60 6.17
N ASN A 330 -2.25 -21.42 5.72
CA ASN A 330 -1.99 -22.80 5.36
C ASN A 330 -1.16 -22.91 4.08
N GLY A 331 -0.60 -24.09 3.81
CA GLY A 331 0.29 -24.31 2.68
C GLY A 331 -0.38 -24.08 1.30
N GLU A 332 -1.71 -24.22 1.22
CA GLU A 332 -2.48 -24.01 0.00
C GLU A 332 -2.88 -22.54 -0.21
N GLY A 333 -2.80 -21.72 0.85
CA GLY A 333 -3.12 -20.29 0.80
C GLY A 333 -4.63 -19.99 0.82
N ASP A 334 -5.48 -20.99 1.03
CA ASP A 334 -6.94 -20.87 1.01
C ASP A 334 -7.57 -20.71 2.40
N ALA A 335 -6.79 -20.86 3.47
CA ALA A 335 -7.21 -20.63 4.84
C ALA A 335 -6.17 -19.83 5.63
N GLY A 336 -6.63 -18.88 6.41
CA GLY A 336 -5.78 -18.02 7.22
C GLY A 336 -6.43 -17.60 8.55
N LEU A 337 -5.58 -17.35 9.55
CA LEU A 337 -5.97 -16.74 10.82
C LEU A 337 -5.19 -15.44 10.97
N ILE A 338 -5.87 -14.34 11.11
CA ILE A 338 -5.29 -13.00 11.23
C ILE A 338 -5.40 -12.56 12.70
N LEU A 339 -4.26 -12.17 13.26
CA LEU A 339 -4.14 -11.52 14.56
C LEU A 339 -3.79 -10.05 14.35
N LYS A 340 -4.59 -9.14 14.95
CA LYS A 340 -4.33 -7.69 14.94
C LYS A 340 -4.39 -7.12 16.33
N LEU A 341 -3.52 -6.16 16.63
CA LEU A 341 -3.64 -5.32 17.81
C LEU A 341 -4.80 -4.33 17.60
N VAL A 342 -5.70 -4.24 18.58
CA VAL A 342 -6.81 -3.27 18.56
C VAL A 342 -6.29 -1.93 19.09
N PRO A 343 -6.47 -0.82 18.35
CA PRO A 343 -6.06 0.50 18.85
C PRO A 343 -6.81 0.86 20.14
N PRO A 344 -6.14 1.45 21.16
CA PRO A 344 -6.78 1.81 22.43
C PRO A 344 -8.01 2.71 22.29
N LYS A 345 -8.04 3.57 21.27
CA LYS A 345 -9.18 4.45 20.95
C LYS A 345 -10.44 3.71 20.50
N ALA A 346 -10.36 2.43 20.17
CA ALA A 346 -11.51 1.63 19.74
C ALA A 346 -12.44 1.27 20.92
N GLY A 347 -11.93 1.23 22.13
CA GLY A 347 -12.71 0.97 23.35
C GLY A 347 -11.87 0.32 24.44
N SER A 348 -12.35 0.41 25.67
CA SER A 348 -11.72 -0.17 26.87
C SER A 348 -12.22 -1.60 27.15
N THR A 349 -13.38 -1.96 26.62
CA THR A 349 -13.99 -3.28 26.76
C THR A 349 -14.21 -3.93 25.38
N HIS A 350 -14.35 -5.26 25.35
CA HIS A 350 -14.62 -5.97 24.09
C HIS A 350 -15.94 -5.52 23.47
N GLU A 351 -16.96 -5.22 24.28
CA GLU A 351 -18.25 -4.72 23.82
C GLU A 351 -18.13 -3.32 23.19
N GLU A 352 -17.32 -2.43 23.78
CA GLU A 352 -17.03 -1.11 23.20
C GLU A 352 -16.29 -1.23 21.89
N VAL A 353 -15.28 -2.09 21.81
CA VAL A 353 -14.53 -2.34 20.57
C VAL A 353 -15.46 -2.86 19.47
N ILE A 354 -16.34 -3.82 19.77
CA ILE A 354 -17.32 -4.34 18.81
C ILE A 354 -18.22 -3.20 18.33
N ARG A 355 -18.76 -2.41 19.22
CA ARG A 355 -19.67 -1.29 18.89
C ARG A 355 -19.00 -0.22 18.06
N ASN A 356 -17.80 0.20 18.45
CA ASN A 356 -17.13 1.36 17.86
C ASN A 356 -16.40 1.02 16.54
N ALA A 357 -15.72 -0.13 16.51
CA ALA A 357 -14.91 -0.52 15.35
C ALA A 357 -15.72 -1.26 14.27
N LEU A 358 -16.67 -2.12 14.66
CA LEU A 358 -17.45 -2.92 13.72
C LEU A 358 -18.78 -2.28 13.34
N LYS A 359 -19.38 -1.48 14.23
CA LYS A 359 -20.70 -0.87 14.03
C LYS A 359 -21.72 -1.89 13.52
N PRO A 360 -21.95 -2.99 14.26
CA PRO A 360 -22.76 -4.10 13.78
C PRO A 360 -24.21 -3.68 13.55
N VAL A 361 -24.82 -4.26 12.53
CA VAL A 361 -26.27 -4.14 12.27
C VAL A 361 -27.03 -5.07 13.21
N ASP A 362 -26.51 -6.28 13.41
CA ASP A 362 -27.01 -7.29 14.33
C ASP A 362 -25.83 -8.16 14.81
N GLY A 363 -26.07 -9.02 15.78
CA GLY A 363 -25.08 -10.00 16.21
C GLY A 363 -25.24 -10.45 17.64
N ARG A 364 -24.48 -11.47 17.99
CA ARG A 364 -24.37 -12.04 19.33
C ARG A 364 -22.93 -12.09 19.78
N THR A 365 -22.72 -11.92 21.06
CA THR A 365 -21.43 -12.09 21.74
C THR A 365 -21.49 -13.32 22.64
N GLU A 366 -20.37 -14.03 22.74
CA GLU A 366 -20.18 -15.16 23.63
C GLU A 366 -18.86 -15.00 24.36
N ARG A 367 -18.88 -15.03 25.69
CA ARG A 367 -17.66 -15.01 26.50
C ARG A 367 -16.97 -16.36 26.43
N ARG A 368 -15.67 -16.33 26.24
CA ARG A 368 -14.80 -17.52 26.13
C ARG A 368 -13.49 -17.28 26.87
N THR A 369 -12.71 -18.33 27.00
CA THR A 369 -11.33 -18.26 27.45
C THR A 369 -10.45 -18.85 26.36
N LEU A 370 -9.37 -18.16 26.02
CA LEU A 370 -8.37 -18.62 25.07
C LEU A 370 -7.01 -18.63 25.79
N ASN A 371 -6.43 -19.82 26.01
CA ASN A 371 -5.18 -19.99 26.74
C ASN A 371 -5.11 -19.23 28.09
N GLY A 372 -6.19 -19.31 28.87
CA GLY A 372 -6.30 -18.61 30.15
C GLY A 372 -6.66 -17.11 30.06
N MET A 373 -6.67 -16.53 28.88
CA MET A 373 -7.01 -15.13 28.64
C MET A 373 -8.51 -14.95 28.42
N ALA A 374 -9.08 -13.88 28.96
CA ALA A 374 -10.48 -13.54 28.72
C ALA A 374 -10.70 -13.20 27.22
N ALA A 375 -11.70 -13.82 26.63
CA ALA A 375 -12.01 -13.63 25.22
C ALA A 375 -13.53 -13.43 25.02
N THR A 376 -13.89 -12.70 23.95
CA THR A 376 -15.28 -12.51 23.52
C THR A 376 -15.37 -12.83 22.03
N HIS A 377 -16.14 -13.86 21.71
CA HIS A 377 -16.46 -14.18 20.33
C HIS A 377 -17.68 -13.36 19.88
N PHE A 378 -17.58 -12.74 18.72
CA PHE A 378 -18.66 -12.02 18.06
C PHE A 378 -19.01 -12.70 16.74
N SER A 379 -20.31 -12.89 16.49
CA SER A 379 -20.85 -13.37 15.24
C SER A 379 -22.07 -12.52 14.88
N GLY A 380 -22.04 -11.89 13.71
CA GLY A 380 -23.09 -10.95 13.31
C GLY A 380 -22.87 -10.34 11.95
N THR A 381 -23.74 -9.40 11.60
CA THR A 381 -23.71 -8.66 10.34
C THR A 381 -23.14 -7.27 10.56
N VAL A 382 -22.17 -6.87 9.75
CA VAL A 382 -21.59 -5.53 9.76
C VAL A 382 -21.84 -4.85 8.41
N ARG A 383 -21.81 -3.52 8.41
CA ARG A 383 -21.93 -2.70 7.20
C ARG A 383 -20.59 -2.05 6.89
N ASN A 384 -20.11 -2.21 5.66
CA ASN A 384 -18.91 -1.53 5.20
C ASN A 384 -19.16 -0.04 4.89
N SER A 385 -18.10 0.71 4.58
CA SER A 385 -18.18 2.13 4.22
C SER A 385 -19.01 2.43 2.96
N GLN A 386 -19.25 1.40 2.13
CA GLN A 386 -20.07 1.49 0.92
C GLN A 386 -21.54 1.11 1.17
N GLY A 387 -21.91 0.84 2.44
CA GLY A 387 -23.27 0.49 2.83
C GLY A 387 -23.65 -0.99 2.61
N GLN A 388 -22.74 -1.82 2.10
CA GLN A 388 -22.97 -3.25 1.90
C GLN A 388 -22.86 -3.99 3.22
N THR A 389 -23.70 -4.98 3.42
CA THR A 389 -23.70 -5.83 4.63
C THR A 389 -22.97 -7.14 4.37
N GLY A 390 -22.23 -7.60 5.38
CA GLY A 390 -21.53 -8.88 5.33
C GLY A 390 -21.46 -9.54 6.71
N THR A 391 -21.47 -10.88 6.74
CA THR A 391 -21.32 -11.63 7.99
C THR A 391 -19.87 -11.59 8.47
N VAL A 392 -19.68 -11.35 9.76
CA VAL A 392 -18.36 -11.31 10.41
C VAL A 392 -18.38 -12.24 11.63
N ASN A 393 -17.34 -13.09 11.70
CA ASN A 393 -17.02 -13.91 12.86
C ASN A 393 -15.60 -13.55 13.31
N LEU A 394 -15.45 -13.06 14.55
CA LEU A 394 -14.15 -12.73 15.14
C LEU A 394 -14.13 -12.99 16.64
N THR A 395 -12.93 -13.02 17.18
CA THR A 395 -12.72 -13.14 18.63
C THR A 395 -11.83 -12.02 19.10
N LEU A 396 -12.25 -11.27 20.11
CA LEU A 396 -11.41 -10.33 20.83
C LEU A 396 -10.80 -11.04 22.04
N VAL A 397 -9.52 -10.81 22.30
CA VAL A 397 -8.77 -11.44 23.39
C VAL A 397 -8.07 -10.37 24.21
N SER A 398 -8.24 -10.40 25.54
CA SER A 398 -7.50 -9.57 26.48
C SER A 398 -6.11 -10.20 26.70
N GLY A 399 -5.10 -9.62 26.08
CA GLY A 399 -3.73 -10.14 26.16
C GLY A 399 -2.83 -9.38 27.12
N PRO A 400 -1.52 -9.63 27.05
CA PRO A 400 -0.53 -9.00 27.94
C PRO A 400 -0.55 -7.48 27.91
N GLY A 401 -0.26 -6.86 29.05
CA GLY A 401 -0.20 -5.41 29.19
C GLY A 401 -1.54 -4.70 29.03
N GLY A 402 -2.68 -5.39 29.22
CA GLY A 402 -4.02 -4.83 29.06
C GLY A 402 -4.41 -4.51 27.62
N ARG A 403 -3.70 -5.07 26.64
CA ARG A 403 -3.96 -4.88 25.23
C ARG A 403 -5.07 -5.80 24.75
N THR A 404 -5.88 -5.35 23.81
CA THR A 404 -6.89 -6.18 23.14
C THR A 404 -6.40 -6.59 21.77
N TYR A 405 -6.52 -7.87 21.46
CA TYR A 405 -6.19 -8.45 20.18
C TYR A 405 -7.44 -8.95 19.48
N LEU A 406 -7.50 -8.76 18.18
CA LEU A 406 -8.56 -9.24 17.31
C LEU A 406 -8.06 -10.45 16.53
N LEU A 407 -8.76 -11.56 16.64
CA LEU A 407 -8.55 -12.80 15.90
C LEU A 407 -9.67 -12.99 14.89
N ARG A 408 -9.33 -13.12 13.62
CA ARG A 408 -10.28 -13.37 12.53
C ARG A 408 -9.79 -14.51 11.65
N GLY A 409 -10.61 -15.55 11.49
CA GLY A 409 -10.38 -16.57 10.49
C GLY A 409 -10.91 -16.13 9.13
N ALA A 410 -10.19 -16.49 8.07
CA ALA A 410 -10.58 -16.35 6.68
C ALA A 410 -10.30 -17.66 5.95
N GLY A 411 -11.18 -18.04 4.99
CA GLY A 411 -11.01 -19.25 4.19
C GLY A 411 -12.14 -20.25 4.33
N THR A 412 -12.07 -21.31 3.54
CA THR A 412 -13.13 -22.33 3.37
C THR A 412 -12.97 -23.53 4.31
N ASP A 413 -11.76 -23.79 4.82
CA ASP A 413 -11.51 -24.93 5.73
C ASP A 413 -11.74 -24.55 7.21
N ALA A 414 -12.97 -24.78 7.68
CA ALA A 414 -13.34 -24.53 9.08
C ALA A 414 -12.54 -25.39 10.08
N ALA A 415 -12.13 -26.60 9.73
CA ALA A 415 -11.36 -27.49 10.60
C ALA A 415 -9.91 -27.02 10.71
N ALA A 416 -9.31 -26.54 9.63
CA ALA A 416 -7.98 -25.94 9.65
C ALA A 416 -7.96 -24.65 10.48
N LEU A 417 -8.98 -23.80 10.37
CA LEU A 417 -9.14 -22.60 11.19
C LEU A 417 -9.28 -22.91 12.69
N GLN A 418 -9.96 -24.00 13.02
CA GLN A 418 -10.11 -24.44 14.41
C GLN A 418 -8.79 -24.96 14.98
N ARG A 419 -8.00 -25.72 14.20
CA ARG A 419 -6.63 -26.15 14.59
C ARG A 419 -5.70 -24.95 14.77
N ALA A 420 -5.75 -23.96 13.90
CA ALA A 420 -4.96 -22.74 14.02
C ALA A 420 -5.27 -21.95 15.30
N ARG A 421 -6.54 -21.87 15.68
CA ARG A 421 -6.98 -21.22 16.94
C ARG A 421 -6.50 -21.95 18.20
N ALA A 422 -6.34 -23.27 18.14
CA ALA A 422 -5.86 -24.06 19.25
C ALA A 422 -4.34 -23.93 19.50
N GLY A 423 -3.59 -23.45 18.50
CA GLY A 423 -2.15 -23.21 18.59
C GLY A 423 -1.75 -21.80 19.06
N LEU A 424 -2.73 -20.96 19.36
CA LEU A 424 -2.58 -19.63 19.96
C LEU A 424 -2.72 -19.69 21.45
#